data_c88883c39e979577274f510c8afd65cf
#
_entry.id   c88883c39e979577274f510c8afd65cf
#
_cell.length_a   1.000
_cell.length_b   1.000
_cell.length_c   1.000
_cell.angle_alpha   90.00
_cell.angle_beta   90.00
_cell.angle_gamma   90.00
#
_symmetry.space_group_name_H-M   'P 1'
#
loop_
_entity.id
_entity.type
_entity.pdbx_description
1 polymer ?
#
loop_
_entity_poly.entity_id
_entity_poly.type
_entity_poly.pdbx_seq_one_letter_code
_entity_poly.pdbx_strand_id
1 'polypeptide(L)'
;MSVHKDLILHAEKQNKLYREFALLDEQREAYIAEAVELCKAGQEFKTDRINEMTEKINVLANHRLIPTRKLVTPDMVREYVEKLQ
;
A
#
# COMPACT_ATOMS: atom_id res chain seq x y z
N MET A 1 6.19 38.45 -0.62
CA MET A 1 6.08 37.32 -0.52
C MET A 1 6.86 36.53 -1.33
N SER A 2 7.19 35.64 -1.00
CA SER A 2 8.28 35.18 -1.63
C SER A 2 8.08 33.79 -2.14
N VAL A 3 8.72 33.49 -3.22
CA VAL A 3 8.83 32.17 -3.80
C VAL A 3 9.30 31.15 -2.76
N HIS A 4 10.18 31.58 -1.88
CA HIS A 4 10.70 30.75 -0.80
C HIS A 4 9.59 30.20 0.11
N LYS A 5 8.64 31.05 0.48
CA LYS A 5 7.53 30.64 1.32
C LYS A 5 6.61 29.65 0.60
N ASP A 6 6.37 29.88 -0.69
CA ASP A 6 5.57 28.97 -1.50
C ASP A 6 6.24 27.61 -1.64
N LEU A 7 7.56 27.56 -1.79
CA LEU A 7 8.31 26.33 -1.88
C LEU A 7 8.23 25.52 -0.60
N ILE A 8 8.28 26.19 0.56
CA ILE A 8 8.14 25.53 1.86
C ILE A 8 6.78 24.89 2.01
N LEU A 9 5.71 25.61 1.67
CA LEU A 9 4.36 25.09 1.74
C LEU A 9 4.17 23.89 0.81
N HIS A 10 4.73 23.96 -0.38
CA HIS A 10 4.66 22.87 -1.35
C HIS A 10 5.37 21.62 -0.82
N ALA A 11 6.56 21.79 -0.24
CA ALA A 11 7.32 20.68 0.34
C ALA A 11 6.58 20.05 1.51
N GLU A 12 5.91 20.85 2.34
CA GLU A 12 5.13 20.33 3.45
C GLU A 12 3.96 19.46 2.98
N LYS A 13 3.26 19.89 1.92
CA LYS A 13 2.19 19.11 1.34
C LYS A 13 2.69 17.78 0.78
N GLN A 14 3.81 17.80 0.09
CA GLN A 14 4.42 16.58 -0.45
C GLN A 14 4.81 15.63 0.67
N ASN A 15 5.43 16.13 1.73
CA ASN A 15 5.83 15.32 2.88
C ASN A 15 4.63 14.66 3.55
N LYS A 16 3.52 15.38 3.65
CA LYS A 16 2.29 14.83 4.23
C LYS A 16 1.76 13.68 3.38
N LEU A 17 1.73 13.85 2.06
CA LEU A 17 1.28 12.80 1.14
C LEU A 17 2.16 11.57 1.24
N TYR A 18 3.48 11.75 1.27
CA TYR A 18 4.41 10.63 1.40
C TYR A 18 4.23 9.90 2.72
N ARG A 19 3.97 10.63 3.80
CA ARG A 19 3.73 9.98 5.10
C ARG A 19 2.45 9.18 5.10
N GLU A 20 1.38 9.71 4.51
CA GLU A 20 0.13 8.98 4.37
C GLU A 20 0.31 7.72 3.54
N PHE A 21 0.99 7.85 2.40
CA PHE A 21 1.31 6.70 1.55
C PHE A 21 2.10 5.65 2.33
N ALA A 22 3.14 6.06 3.04
CA ALA A 22 3.99 5.13 3.77
C ALA A 22 3.22 4.36 4.84
N LEU A 23 2.32 5.02 5.56
CA LEU A 23 1.49 4.37 6.57
C LEU A 23 0.53 3.36 5.93
N LEU A 24 -0.12 3.73 4.84
CA LEU A 24 -1.04 2.84 4.14
C LEU A 24 -0.29 1.65 3.55
N ASP A 25 0.89 1.90 2.97
CA ASP A 25 1.71 0.84 2.38
C ASP A 25 2.21 -0.13 3.44
N GLU A 26 2.60 0.39 4.60
CA GLU A 26 3.01 -0.43 5.73
C GLU A 26 1.87 -1.33 6.21
N GLN A 27 0.65 -0.78 6.33
CA GLN A 27 -0.51 -1.58 6.69
C GLN A 27 -0.83 -2.62 5.64
N ARG A 28 -0.73 -2.24 4.37
CA ARG A 28 -0.95 -3.17 3.27
C ARG A 28 0.02 -4.33 3.34
N GLU A 29 1.30 -4.06 3.56
CA GLU A 29 2.33 -5.10 3.69
C GLU A 29 2.06 -6.01 4.88
N ALA A 30 1.59 -5.47 6.00
CA ALA A 30 1.25 -6.27 7.18
C ALA A 30 0.09 -7.22 6.87
N TYR A 31 -0.94 -6.75 6.16
CA TYR A 31 -2.06 -7.61 5.78
C TYR A 31 -1.65 -8.68 4.77
N ILE A 32 -0.75 -8.35 3.85
CA ILE A 32 -0.19 -9.33 2.92
C ILE A 32 0.56 -10.42 3.69
N ALA A 33 1.41 -10.03 4.64
CA ALA A 33 2.17 -10.97 5.45
C ALA A 33 1.23 -11.89 6.23
N GLU A 34 0.15 -11.36 6.79
CA GLU A 34 -0.85 -12.14 7.49
C GLU A 34 -1.51 -13.18 6.56
N ALA A 35 -1.92 -12.75 5.36
CA ALA A 35 -2.54 -13.64 4.39
C ALA A 35 -1.57 -14.75 3.96
N VAL A 36 -0.29 -14.40 3.76
CA VAL A 36 0.73 -15.37 3.39
C VAL A 36 0.90 -16.43 4.49
N GLU A 37 0.96 -15.99 5.75
CA GLU A 37 1.10 -16.92 6.87
C GLU A 37 -0.10 -17.84 7.01
N LEU A 38 -1.31 -17.32 6.86
CA LEU A 38 -2.53 -18.14 6.89
C LEU A 38 -2.52 -19.15 5.76
N CYS A 39 -2.14 -18.74 4.56
CA CYS A 39 -2.05 -19.61 3.40
C CYS A 39 -1.04 -20.73 3.62
N LYS A 40 0.12 -20.41 4.19
CA LYS A 40 1.14 -21.42 4.52
C LYS A 40 0.63 -22.44 5.50
N ALA A 41 -0.21 -22.02 6.44
CA ALA A 41 -0.79 -22.89 7.46
C ALA A 41 -1.99 -23.70 6.95
N GLY A 42 -2.37 -23.52 5.68
CA GLY A 42 -3.53 -24.19 5.10
C GLY A 42 -4.85 -23.65 5.62
N GLN A 43 -4.85 -22.45 6.19
CA GLN A 43 -6.05 -21.82 6.73
C GLN A 43 -6.67 -20.87 5.72
N GLU A 44 -7.96 -20.59 5.91
CA GLU A 44 -8.62 -19.62 5.05
C GLU A 44 -8.07 -18.22 5.28
N PHE A 45 -7.96 -17.47 4.21
CA PHE A 45 -7.51 -16.09 4.27
C PHE A 45 -8.32 -15.25 3.28
N LYS A 46 -8.32 -13.95 3.51
CA LYS A 46 -9.02 -13.01 2.63
C LYS A 46 -8.05 -11.91 2.21
N THR A 47 -8.34 -11.31 1.06
CA THR A 47 -7.54 -10.20 0.54
C THR A 47 -8.27 -8.86 0.64
N ASP A 48 -9.44 -8.84 1.29
CA ASP A 48 -10.28 -7.64 1.37
C ASP A 48 -9.57 -6.46 2.01
N ARG A 49 -8.88 -6.69 3.14
CA ARG A 49 -8.16 -5.61 3.82
C ARG A 49 -6.96 -5.12 3.03
N ILE A 50 -6.27 -6.04 2.35
CA ILE A 50 -5.16 -5.68 1.48
C ILE A 50 -5.67 -4.73 0.40
N ASN A 51 -6.78 -5.09 -0.22
CA ASN A 51 -7.33 -4.33 -1.33
C ASN A 51 -7.95 -3.01 -0.88
N GLU A 52 -8.48 -2.95 0.33
CA GLU A 52 -8.94 -1.69 0.91
C GLU A 52 -7.79 -0.70 1.04
N MET A 53 -6.63 -1.16 1.52
CA MET A 53 -5.45 -0.31 1.61
C MET A 53 -4.95 0.06 0.21
N THR A 54 -4.99 -0.88 -0.73
CA THR A 54 -4.58 -0.65 -2.11
C THR A 54 -5.42 0.46 -2.74
N GLU A 55 -6.73 0.43 -2.53
CA GLU A 55 -7.63 1.46 -3.07
C GLU A 55 -7.34 2.83 -2.47
N LYS A 56 -7.07 2.89 -1.17
CA LYS A 56 -6.71 4.14 -0.50
C LYS A 56 -5.40 4.70 -1.06
N ILE A 57 -4.42 3.84 -1.29
CA ILE A 57 -3.15 4.24 -1.90
C ILE A 57 -3.39 4.79 -3.29
N ASN A 58 -4.22 4.11 -4.08
CA ASN A 58 -4.48 4.52 -5.46
C ASN A 58 -5.25 5.84 -5.55
N VAL A 59 -6.05 6.17 -4.54
CA VAL A 59 -6.66 7.49 -4.46
C VAL A 59 -5.58 8.56 -4.26
N LEU A 60 -4.60 8.30 -3.39
CA LEU A 60 -3.46 9.21 -3.22
C LEU A 60 -2.62 9.30 -4.49
N ALA A 61 -2.58 8.22 -5.26
CA ALA A 61 -1.77 8.17 -6.48
C ALA A 61 -2.30 9.07 -7.60
N ASN A 62 -3.45 9.71 -7.40
CA ASN A 62 -3.90 10.75 -8.31
C ASN A 62 -2.91 11.93 -8.29
N HIS A 63 -2.08 12.01 -7.23
CA HIS A 63 -0.97 12.93 -7.19
C HIS A 63 0.23 12.22 -7.80
N ARG A 64 0.87 12.84 -8.78
CA ARG A 64 1.91 12.21 -9.61
C ARG A 64 3.09 11.60 -8.87
N LEU A 65 3.30 12.01 -7.61
CA LEU A 65 4.46 11.58 -6.85
C LEU A 65 4.25 10.28 -6.08
N ILE A 66 3.03 9.78 -6.06
CA ILE A 66 2.69 8.56 -5.32
C ILE A 66 2.47 7.41 -6.30
N PRO A 67 3.18 6.30 -6.17
CA PRO A 67 2.98 5.17 -7.08
C PRO A 67 1.67 4.43 -6.79
N THR A 68 1.11 3.80 -7.83
CA THR A 68 -0.06 2.96 -7.66
C THR A 68 0.36 1.57 -7.19
N ARG A 69 -0.60 0.83 -6.64
CA ARG A 69 -0.41 -0.57 -6.25
C ARG A 69 -1.49 -1.41 -6.92
N LYS A 70 -1.17 -2.67 -7.17
CA LYS A 70 -2.13 -3.59 -7.77
C LYS A 70 -2.99 -4.25 -6.70
N LEU A 71 -4.23 -4.54 -7.04
CA LEU A 71 -5.09 -5.33 -6.19
C LEU A 71 -4.49 -6.73 -6.05
N VAL A 72 -4.68 -7.32 -4.89
CA VAL A 72 -4.16 -8.66 -4.60
C VAL A 72 -5.33 -9.64 -4.60
N THR A 73 -5.20 -10.72 -5.36
CA THR A 73 -6.21 -11.78 -5.38
C THR A 73 -5.73 -12.95 -4.52
N PRO A 74 -6.66 -13.79 -4.03
CA PRO A 74 -6.25 -15.01 -3.29
C PRO A 74 -5.30 -15.90 -4.09
N ASP A 75 -5.50 -16.00 -5.41
CA ASP A 75 -4.62 -16.80 -6.26
C ASP A 75 -3.20 -16.29 -6.25
N MET A 76 -3.02 -14.96 -6.24
CA MET A 76 -1.69 -14.35 -6.17
C MET A 76 -0.97 -14.75 -4.88
N VAL A 77 -1.69 -14.79 -3.77
CA VAL A 77 -1.14 -15.21 -2.48
C VAL A 77 -0.73 -16.68 -2.54
N ARG A 78 -1.59 -17.53 -3.09
CA ARG A 78 -1.30 -18.97 -3.22
C ARG A 78 -0.09 -19.22 -4.08
N GLU A 79 0.02 -18.54 -5.22
CA GLU A 79 1.16 -18.67 -6.12
C GLU A 79 2.46 -18.25 -5.44
N TYR A 80 2.41 -17.16 -4.67
CA TYR A 80 3.58 -16.69 -3.93
C TYR A 80 4.04 -17.74 -2.92
N VAL A 81 3.10 -18.31 -2.17
CA VAL A 81 3.41 -19.35 -1.17
C VAL A 81 4.00 -20.60 -1.85
N GLU A 82 3.44 -21.00 -2.99
CA GLU A 82 3.99 -22.14 -3.75
C GLU A 82 5.44 -21.93 -4.13
N LYS A 83 5.79 -20.71 -4.52
CA LYS A 83 7.17 -20.40 -4.90
C LYS A 83 8.14 -20.44 -3.71
N LEU A 84 7.63 -20.24 -2.50
CA LEU A 84 8.46 -20.28 -1.29
C LEU A 84 8.80 -21.72 -0.87
N GLN A 85 8.04 -22.69 -1.34
CA GLN A 85 8.24 -24.10 -0.99
C GLN A 85 9.17 -24.83 -2.00
#